data_d108628dd02c47e233a8c594334f0b9d
#
_entry.id   d108628dd02c47e233a8c594334f0b9d
#
_cell.length_a   1.000
_cell.length_b   1.000
_cell.length_c   1.000
_cell.angle_alpha   90.00
_cell.angle_beta   90.00
_cell.angle_gamma   90.00
#
_symmetry.space_group_name_H-M   'P 1'
#
loop_
_entity.id
_entity.type
_entity.pdbx_description
1 polymer ?
#
loop_
_entity_poly.entity_id
_entity_poly.type
_entity_poly.pdbx_seq_one_letter_code
_entity_poly.pdbx_strand_id
1 'polypeptide(L)'
;MVTSNPAVSGDAEAGDIRYHQSCHACHGPAGKGVSSYPKISGNPVEYTREKLMAYRSGQKIGPNSGLMIMMAKPLTDEEIENLSAYLKDAKYKN
;
A
#
# COMPACT_ATOMS: atom_id res chain seq x y z
N MET A 1 0.29 -22.80 18.50
CA MET A 1 -0.08 -21.85 17.73
C MET A 1 1.05 -21.22 16.99
N VAL A 2 0.81 -20.77 15.95
CA VAL A 2 1.77 -20.23 15.19
C VAL A 2 2.02 -18.88 15.56
N THR A 3 3.17 -18.58 15.80
CA THR A 3 3.49 -17.29 15.93
C THR A 3 3.82 -16.80 14.64
N SER A 4 3.06 -15.99 14.14
CA SER A 4 3.45 -15.36 12.96
C SER A 4 4.64 -14.56 13.27
N ASN A 5 5.53 -14.57 12.43
CA ASN A 5 6.69 -13.77 12.55
C ASN A 5 6.38 -12.45 11.89
N PRO A 6 6.22 -11.41 12.66
CA PRO A 6 5.85 -10.15 12.06
C PRO A 6 6.88 -9.61 11.09
N ALA A 7 8.10 -10.06 11.22
CA ALA A 7 9.10 -9.57 10.30
C ALA A 7 8.93 -10.16 8.93
N VAL A 8 8.19 -11.21 8.84
CA VAL A 8 8.02 -11.87 7.60
C VAL A 8 7.02 -11.20 6.74
N SER A 9 6.42 -10.25 7.22
CA SER A 9 5.65 -9.53 6.32
C SER A 9 4.27 -9.98 6.12
N GLY A 10 3.60 -9.32 5.29
CA GLY A 10 2.22 -9.51 5.06
C GLY A 10 1.94 -10.56 4.02
N ASP A 11 0.68 -10.75 3.83
CA ASP A 11 0.11 -11.67 2.88
C ASP A 11 -0.24 -10.90 1.62
N ALA A 12 0.42 -11.19 0.53
CA ALA A 12 0.20 -10.48 -0.72
C ALA A 12 -1.21 -10.68 -1.25
N GLU A 13 -1.80 -11.82 -1.00
CA GLU A 13 -3.17 -12.08 -1.46
C GLU A 13 -4.17 -11.22 -0.70
N ALA A 14 -4.00 -11.11 0.60
CA ALA A 14 -4.82 -10.22 1.40
C ALA A 14 -4.58 -8.76 1.02
N GLY A 15 -3.36 -8.44 0.65
CA GLY A 15 -3.03 -7.10 0.18
C GLY A 15 -3.71 -6.76 -1.12
N ASP A 16 -3.82 -7.71 -2.02
CA ASP A 16 -4.53 -7.55 -3.27
C ASP A 16 -5.99 -7.18 -3.00
N ILE A 17 -6.63 -7.92 -2.10
CA ILE A 17 -8.01 -7.65 -1.76
C ILE A 17 -8.16 -6.26 -1.15
N ARG A 18 -7.29 -5.91 -0.21
CA ARG A 18 -7.37 -4.61 0.44
C ARG A 18 -7.07 -3.47 -0.53
N TYR A 19 -6.13 -3.70 -1.45
CA TYR A 19 -5.78 -2.71 -2.45
C TYR A 19 -7.01 -2.33 -3.28
N HIS A 20 -7.80 -3.31 -3.66
CA HIS A 20 -8.97 -3.05 -4.48
C HIS A 20 -10.09 -2.37 -3.72
N GLN A 21 -10.04 -2.36 -2.41
CA GLN A 21 -11.06 -1.69 -1.60
C GLN A 21 -10.86 -0.18 -1.55
N SER A 22 -9.63 0.31 -1.59
CA SER A 22 -9.44 1.74 -1.42
C SER A 22 -8.30 2.36 -2.22
N CYS A 23 -7.49 1.59 -2.88
CA CYS A 23 -6.32 2.14 -3.59
C CYS A 23 -6.48 2.13 -5.09
N HIS A 24 -7.16 1.12 -5.60
CA HIS A 24 -7.27 0.86 -7.02
C HIS A 24 -7.86 2.04 -7.80
N ALA A 25 -8.85 2.70 -7.23
CA ALA A 25 -9.56 3.75 -7.94
C ALA A 25 -8.63 4.88 -8.39
N CYS A 26 -7.61 5.16 -7.60
CA CYS A 26 -6.68 6.24 -7.93
C CYS A 26 -5.39 5.72 -8.55
N HIS A 27 -4.83 4.66 -8.00
CA HIS A 27 -3.52 4.19 -8.45
C HIS A 27 -3.57 3.16 -9.58
N GLY A 28 -4.77 2.73 -9.95
CA GLY A 28 -4.94 1.85 -11.08
C GLY A 28 -4.68 0.40 -10.79
N PRO A 29 -4.90 -0.47 -11.75
CA PRO A 29 -4.68 -1.91 -11.54
C PRO A 29 -3.24 -2.19 -11.20
N ALA A 30 -3.04 -3.02 -10.20
CA ALA A 30 -1.71 -3.44 -9.75
C ALA A 30 -0.78 -2.28 -9.42
N GLY A 31 -1.34 -1.13 -9.06
CA GLY A 31 -0.52 0.01 -8.64
C GLY A 31 0.28 0.65 -9.76
N LYS A 32 -0.15 0.50 -11.00
CA LYS A 32 0.63 1.00 -12.13
C LYS A 32 0.60 2.51 -12.29
N GLY A 33 -0.32 3.17 -11.60
CA GLY A 33 -0.47 4.61 -11.73
C GLY A 33 -1.50 4.97 -12.79
N VAL A 34 -2.16 6.10 -12.61
CA VAL A 34 -3.16 6.59 -13.55
C VAL A 34 -3.09 8.09 -13.56
N SER A 35 -2.91 8.66 -14.75
CA SER A 35 -2.90 10.10 -14.88
C SER A 35 -1.86 10.73 -13.95
N SER A 36 -2.27 11.63 -13.05
CA SER A 36 -1.34 12.26 -12.13
C SER A 36 -1.07 11.43 -10.88
N TYR A 37 -1.77 10.30 -10.71
CA TYR A 37 -1.53 9.45 -9.55
C TYR A 37 -0.34 8.53 -9.84
N PRO A 38 0.62 8.45 -8.93
CA PRO A 38 1.86 7.75 -9.26
C PRO A 38 1.76 6.25 -9.23
N LYS A 39 2.69 5.63 -9.93
CA LYS A 39 2.90 4.20 -9.81
C LYS A 39 3.43 3.91 -8.42
N ILE A 40 2.84 2.92 -7.77
CA ILE A 40 3.25 2.54 -6.43
C ILE A 40 3.65 1.07 -6.33
N SER A 41 3.68 0.35 -7.44
CA SER A 41 4.13 -1.04 -7.46
C SER A 41 5.62 -1.11 -7.73
N GLY A 42 6.22 -2.24 -7.38
CA GLY A 42 7.62 -2.49 -7.69
C GLY A 42 8.61 -1.95 -6.68
N ASN A 43 8.15 -1.38 -5.59
CA ASN A 43 9.05 -0.86 -4.56
C ASN A 43 9.28 -1.91 -3.48
N PRO A 44 10.43 -1.87 -2.81
CA PRO A 44 10.65 -2.79 -1.70
C PRO A 44 9.59 -2.62 -0.62
N VAL A 45 9.33 -3.69 0.09
CA VAL A 45 8.33 -3.67 1.16
C VAL A 45 8.59 -2.53 2.14
N GLU A 46 9.84 -2.33 2.51
CA GLU A 46 10.19 -1.28 3.48
C GLU A 46 9.79 0.11 3.00
N TYR A 47 9.95 0.36 1.71
CA TYR A 47 9.62 1.67 1.16
C TYR A 47 8.11 1.93 1.28
N THR A 48 7.30 0.98 0.84
CA THR A 48 5.85 1.13 0.88
C THR A 48 5.35 1.19 2.32
N ARG A 49 5.91 0.35 3.18
CA ARG A 49 5.53 0.34 4.60
C ARG A 49 5.77 1.71 5.22
N GLU A 50 6.93 2.28 4.98
CA GLU A 50 7.26 3.57 5.59
C GLU A 50 6.35 4.68 5.08
N LYS A 51 6.05 4.67 3.80
CA LYS A 51 5.16 5.67 3.23
C LYS A 51 3.76 5.57 3.82
N LEU A 52 3.23 4.35 3.89
CA LEU A 52 1.89 4.17 4.43
C LEU A 52 1.81 4.52 5.90
N MET A 53 2.85 4.17 6.66
CA MET A 53 2.88 4.53 8.07
C MET A 53 2.98 6.03 8.27
N ALA A 54 3.77 6.71 7.44
CA ALA A 54 3.89 8.15 7.52
C ALA A 54 2.55 8.82 7.22
N TYR A 55 1.87 8.38 6.17
CA TYR A 55 0.56 8.93 5.85
C TYR A 55 -0.44 8.64 6.96
N ARG A 56 -0.42 7.43 7.51
CA ARG A 56 -1.33 7.07 8.58
C ARG A 56 -1.13 7.97 9.81
N SER A 57 0.11 8.37 10.06
CA SER A 57 0.40 9.27 11.18
C SER A 57 0.06 10.73 10.88
N GLY A 58 -0.36 11.04 9.66
CA GLY A 58 -0.73 12.39 9.30
C GLY A 58 0.36 13.22 8.69
N GLN A 59 1.48 12.61 8.35
CA GLN A 59 2.61 13.35 7.82
C GLN A 59 2.37 13.72 6.36
N LYS A 60 2.55 14.99 6.05
CA LYS A 60 2.44 15.44 4.68
C LYS A 60 3.76 15.26 3.97
N ILE A 61 3.73 14.54 2.86
CA ILE A 61 4.94 14.24 2.12
C ILE A 61 4.99 15.03 0.82
N GLY A 62 3.86 15.24 0.20
CA GLY A 62 3.81 15.98 -1.05
C GLY A 62 2.53 16.78 -1.14
N PRO A 63 2.31 17.48 -2.25
CA PRO A 63 1.18 18.40 -2.34
C PRO A 63 -0.19 17.71 -2.27
N ASN A 64 -0.27 16.45 -2.61
CA ASN A 64 -1.54 15.74 -2.58
C ASN A 64 -1.64 14.76 -1.42
N SER A 65 -0.84 14.98 -0.39
CA SER A 65 -0.78 14.05 0.74
C SER A 65 -2.08 13.96 1.53
N GLY A 66 -2.90 15.00 1.49
CA GLY A 66 -4.14 14.99 2.26
C GLY A 66 -5.02 13.79 1.96
N LEU A 67 -5.14 13.45 0.68
CA LEU A 67 -5.96 12.32 0.28
C LEU A 67 -5.35 11.00 0.75
N MET A 68 -4.04 10.87 0.62
CA MET A 68 -3.38 9.65 1.08
C MET A 68 -3.46 9.50 2.60
N ILE A 69 -3.37 10.60 3.33
CA ILE A 69 -3.55 10.57 4.77
C ILE A 69 -4.93 10.02 5.11
N MET A 70 -5.95 10.49 4.42
CA MET A 70 -7.31 10.01 4.64
C MET A 70 -7.43 8.53 4.34
N MET A 71 -6.80 8.06 3.27
CA MET A 71 -6.86 6.66 2.87
C MET A 71 -6.08 5.76 3.81
N ALA A 72 -4.98 6.27 4.37
CA ALA A 72 -4.11 5.45 5.21
C ALA A 72 -4.57 5.38 6.67
N LYS A 73 -5.32 6.38 7.12
CA LYS A 73 -5.71 6.42 8.53
C LYS A 73 -6.41 5.15 9.02
N PRO A 74 -7.34 4.56 8.27
CA PRO A 74 -8.02 3.37 8.77
C PRO A 74 -7.21 2.08 8.65
N LEU A 75 -6.02 2.12 8.07
CA LEU A 75 -5.25 0.90 7.87
C LEU A 75 -4.68 0.38 9.19
N THR A 76 -4.77 -0.91 9.38
CA THR A 76 -4.10 -1.56 10.51
C THR A 76 -2.65 -1.84 10.13
N ASP A 77 -1.83 -2.15 11.11
CA ASP A 77 -0.45 -2.56 10.84
C ASP A 77 -0.42 -3.75 9.90
N GLU A 78 -1.30 -4.71 10.11
CA GLU A 78 -1.36 -5.89 9.27
C GLU A 78 -1.72 -5.52 7.84
N GLU A 79 -2.68 -4.63 7.66
CA GLU A 79 -3.06 -4.21 6.32
C GLU A 79 -1.93 -3.50 5.60
N ILE A 80 -1.16 -2.71 6.32
CA ILE A 80 0.01 -2.05 5.73
C ILE A 80 1.03 -3.10 5.27
N GLU A 81 1.26 -4.13 6.08
CA GLU A 81 2.18 -5.19 5.68
C GLU A 81 1.66 -5.96 4.48
N ASN A 82 0.37 -6.25 4.47
CA ASN A 82 -0.25 -6.97 3.36
C ASN A 82 -0.18 -6.16 2.06
N LEU A 83 -0.48 -4.88 2.14
CA LEU A 83 -0.41 -4.00 0.97
C LEU A 83 1.02 -3.88 0.46
N SER A 84 1.97 -3.77 1.37
CA SER A 84 3.37 -3.65 0.98
C SER A 84 3.85 -4.92 0.29
N ALA A 85 3.44 -6.07 0.78
CA ALA A 85 3.80 -7.33 0.16
C ALA A 85 3.18 -7.47 -1.23
N TYR A 86 1.94 -7.07 -1.36
CA TYR A 86 1.26 -7.13 -2.65
C TYR A 86 1.94 -6.21 -3.66
N LEU A 87 2.17 -4.97 -3.28
CA LEU A 87 2.69 -3.97 -4.20
C LEU A 87 4.12 -4.23 -4.64
N LYS A 88 4.89 -4.94 -3.83
CA LYS A 88 6.26 -5.23 -4.19
C LYS A 88 6.36 -5.94 -5.53
N ASP A 89 5.48 -6.92 -5.76
CA ASP A 89 5.54 -7.73 -6.97
C ASP A 89 4.35 -7.53 -7.89
N ALA A 90 3.49 -6.59 -7.61
CA ALA A 90 2.31 -6.39 -8.42
C ALA A 90 2.69 -5.89 -9.82
N LYS A 91 2.09 -6.49 -10.82
CA LYS A 91 2.34 -6.10 -12.20
C LYS A 91 1.05 -6.04 -12.96
N TYR A 92 0.90 -4.98 -13.73
CA TYR A 92 -0.26 -4.85 -14.58
C TYR A 92 -0.04 -5.71 -15.83
N LYS A 93 -1.04 -6.49 -16.15
CA LYS A 93 -0.99 -7.29 -17.37
C LYS A 93 -2.03 -6.78 -18.33
N ASN A 94 -1.64 -6.55 -19.53
CA ASN A 94 -2.57 -6.16 -20.58
C ASN A 94 -3.41 -7.35 -21.02
#